data_b80495f721c011f5d24a1ee72eac700c
#
_entry.id   b80495f721c011f5d24a1ee72eac700c
#
_cell.length_a   1.000
_cell.length_b   1.000
_cell.length_c   1.000
_cell.angle_alpha   90.00
_cell.angle_beta   90.00
_cell.angle_gamma   90.00
#
_symmetry.space_group_name_H-M   'P 1'
#
loop_
_entity.id
_entity.type
_entity.pdbx_description
1 polymer ?
#
loop_
_entity_poly.entity_id
_entity_poly.type
_entity_poly.pdbx_seq_one_letter_code
_entity_poly.pdbx_strand_id
1 'polypeptide(L)'
;MADLSTLARPYAKAAFDYANENGVVTEWENFLFIAGKIVDDKSFSTWLENPAITAEHKSAALVELYDSQVAGDSDSAFKQLLGESKGSRYGDSMSYPKVSPALKNFIKQLSQQERLALLPEVYEHYRHHKAISLKQLDAYVTSAYPLSDTQRETIQKSLAASLNASVVIHESVDASLLAGATIKVGDKVIDDSMRGKLQQLKTQLTA
;
A
#
# COMPACT_ATOMS: atom_id res chain seq x y z
N MET A 1 -24.86 -12.92 1.45
CA MET A 1 -23.78 -12.93 0.45
C MET A 1 -22.48 -13.08 1.22
N ALA A 2 -21.62 -14.07 0.87
CA ALA A 2 -20.31 -14.14 1.49
C ALA A 2 -19.56 -12.85 1.14
N ASP A 3 -19.00 -12.20 2.14
CA ASP A 3 -18.26 -10.96 1.97
C ASP A 3 -17.05 -11.25 1.08
N LEU A 4 -16.98 -10.64 -0.10
CA LEU A 4 -15.90 -10.82 -1.09
C LEU A 4 -14.53 -10.61 -0.43
N SER A 5 -14.46 -9.67 0.51
CA SER A 5 -13.31 -9.38 1.34
C SER A 5 -12.86 -10.60 2.16
N THR A 6 -13.79 -11.37 2.73
CA THR A 6 -13.45 -12.59 3.51
C THR A 6 -12.85 -13.67 2.62
N LEU A 7 -13.34 -13.81 1.40
CA LEU A 7 -12.81 -14.79 0.44
C LEU A 7 -11.44 -14.39 -0.13
N ALA A 8 -11.15 -13.10 -0.20
CA ALA A 8 -9.88 -12.57 -0.71
C ALA A 8 -8.70 -12.75 0.25
N ARG A 9 -8.94 -12.74 1.57
CA ARG A 9 -7.91 -12.78 2.63
C ARG A 9 -6.88 -13.93 2.47
N PRO A 10 -7.28 -15.19 2.27
CA PRO A 10 -6.30 -16.28 2.15
C PRO A 10 -5.40 -16.14 0.93
N TYR A 11 -5.92 -15.61 -0.18
CA TYR A 11 -5.15 -15.36 -1.40
C TYR A 11 -4.16 -14.22 -1.21
N ALA A 12 -4.59 -13.12 -0.59
CA ALA A 12 -3.74 -11.99 -0.29
C ALA A 12 -2.59 -12.37 0.66
N LYS A 13 -2.90 -13.17 1.69
CA LYS A 13 -1.88 -13.68 2.62
C LYS A 13 -0.87 -14.58 1.90
N ALA A 14 -1.33 -15.56 1.13
CA ALA A 14 -0.46 -16.47 0.38
C ALA A 14 0.42 -15.71 -0.64
N ALA A 15 -0.15 -14.73 -1.34
CA ALA A 15 0.59 -13.87 -2.26
C ALA A 15 1.66 -13.06 -1.53
N PHE A 16 1.33 -12.50 -0.36
CA PHE A 16 2.26 -11.73 0.44
C PHE A 16 3.38 -12.58 1.04
N ASP A 17 3.05 -13.73 1.62
CA ASP A 17 4.02 -14.65 2.21
C ASP A 17 5.05 -15.09 1.15
N TYR A 18 4.58 -15.51 -0.04
CA TYR A 18 5.45 -15.85 -1.16
C TYR A 18 6.32 -14.67 -1.60
N ALA A 19 5.74 -13.48 -1.76
CA ALA A 19 6.46 -12.29 -2.20
C ALA A 19 7.52 -11.85 -1.18
N ASN A 20 7.23 -11.99 0.10
CA ASN A 20 8.13 -11.65 1.19
C ASN A 20 9.31 -12.63 1.29
N GLU A 21 9.06 -13.95 1.15
CA GLU A 21 10.09 -14.99 1.15
C GLU A 21 11.07 -14.83 -0.03
N ASN A 22 10.57 -14.39 -1.19
CA ASN A 22 11.38 -14.23 -2.41
C ASN A 22 11.92 -12.80 -2.61
N GLY A 23 11.60 -11.84 -1.73
CA GLY A 23 12.06 -10.46 -1.82
C GLY A 23 11.44 -9.64 -2.96
N VAL A 24 10.28 -10.07 -3.48
CA VAL A 24 9.59 -9.48 -4.64
C VAL A 24 8.29 -8.77 -4.27
N VAL A 25 8.19 -8.24 -3.04
CA VAL A 25 6.98 -7.62 -2.49
C VAL A 25 6.47 -6.48 -3.36
N THR A 26 7.37 -5.61 -3.84
CA THR A 26 6.99 -4.46 -4.67
C THR A 26 6.49 -4.89 -6.06
N GLU A 27 7.09 -5.93 -6.64
CA GLU A 27 6.68 -6.46 -7.94
C GLU A 27 5.25 -7.03 -7.88
N TRP A 28 4.97 -7.81 -6.82
CA TRP A 28 3.64 -8.37 -6.58
C TRP A 28 2.60 -7.28 -6.32
N GLU A 29 2.94 -6.25 -5.56
CA GLU A 29 2.05 -5.11 -5.31
C GLU A 29 1.66 -4.41 -6.61
N ASN A 30 2.66 -4.07 -7.43
CA ASN A 30 2.43 -3.41 -8.72
C ASN A 30 1.58 -4.26 -9.65
N PHE A 31 1.87 -5.58 -9.69
CA PHE A 31 1.08 -6.51 -10.48
C PHE A 31 -0.38 -6.58 -10.01
N LEU A 32 -0.61 -6.77 -8.72
CA LEU A 32 -1.97 -6.85 -8.15
C LEU A 32 -2.75 -5.55 -8.33
N PHE A 33 -2.09 -4.41 -8.25
CA PHE A 33 -2.70 -3.10 -8.51
C PHE A 33 -3.25 -3.00 -9.94
N ILE A 34 -2.42 -3.32 -10.94
CA ILE A 34 -2.82 -3.24 -12.35
C ILE A 34 -3.88 -4.30 -12.65
N ALA A 35 -3.67 -5.55 -12.22
CA ALA A 35 -4.62 -6.63 -12.42
C ALA A 35 -5.98 -6.35 -11.77
N GLY A 36 -5.97 -5.74 -10.57
CA GLY A 36 -7.19 -5.28 -9.91
C GLY A 36 -7.93 -4.22 -10.72
N LYS A 37 -7.22 -3.25 -11.30
CA LYS A 37 -7.79 -2.22 -12.17
C LYS A 37 -8.39 -2.78 -13.46
N ILE A 38 -7.73 -3.77 -14.07
CA ILE A 38 -8.26 -4.45 -15.26
C ILE A 38 -9.56 -5.18 -14.92
N VAL A 39 -9.62 -5.85 -13.79
CA VAL A 39 -10.82 -6.62 -13.36
C VAL A 39 -11.96 -5.71 -12.92
N ASP A 40 -11.67 -4.55 -12.35
CA ASP A 40 -12.67 -3.54 -11.92
C ASP A 40 -13.34 -2.83 -13.12
N ASP A 41 -12.76 -2.93 -14.32
CA ASP A 41 -13.38 -2.43 -15.55
C ASP A 41 -14.65 -3.19 -15.86
N LYS A 42 -15.77 -2.45 -16.10
CA LYS A 42 -17.09 -3.03 -16.36
C LYS A 42 -17.13 -3.98 -17.55
N SER A 43 -16.38 -3.67 -18.61
CA SER A 43 -16.35 -4.48 -19.82
C SER A 43 -15.69 -5.81 -19.55
N PHE A 44 -14.57 -5.78 -18.84
CA PHE A 44 -13.81 -6.98 -18.49
C PHE A 44 -14.54 -7.81 -17.42
N SER A 45 -15.14 -7.17 -16.41
CA SER A 45 -15.97 -7.83 -15.40
C SER A 45 -17.13 -8.59 -16.01
N THR A 46 -17.90 -7.96 -16.91
CA THR A 46 -19.00 -8.63 -17.65
C THR A 46 -18.49 -9.78 -18.50
N TRP A 47 -17.31 -9.65 -19.11
CA TRP A 47 -16.68 -10.71 -19.89
C TRP A 47 -16.24 -11.88 -19.01
N LEU A 48 -15.72 -11.63 -17.80
CA LEU A 48 -15.36 -12.66 -16.81
C LEU A 48 -16.55 -13.48 -16.31
N GLU A 49 -17.73 -12.87 -16.22
CA GLU A 49 -18.96 -13.55 -15.80
C GLU A 49 -19.52 -14.50 -16.85
N ASN A 50 -19.02 -14.45 -18.09
CA ASN A 50 -19.48 -15.32 -19.17
C ASN A 50 -19.05 -16.77 -18.92
N PRO A 51 -20.01 -17.71 -18.73
CA PRO A 51 -19.69 -19.12 -18.46
C PRO A 51 -19.17 -19.89 -19.68
N ALA A 52 -19.35 -19.34 -20.89
CA ALA A 52 -18.82 -19.97 -22.11
C ALA A 52 -17.30 -19.85 -22.26
N ILE A 53 -16.66 -18.99 -21.46
CA ILE A 53 -15.22 -18.73 -21.54
C ILE A 53 -14.51 -19.62 -20.50
N THR A 54 -13.54 -20.41 -20.99
CA THR A 54 -12.78 -21.30 -20.11
C THR A 54 -11.86 -20.52 -19.16
N ALA A 55 -11.56 -21.11 -18.01
CA ALA A 55 -10.64 -20.54 -17.03
C ALA A 55 -9.26 -20.24 -17.64
N GLU A 56 -8.80 -21.06 -18.58
CA GLU A 56 -7.52 -20.84 -19.26
C GLU A 56 -7.54 -19.58 -20.14
N HIS A 57 -8.62 -19.36 -20.89
CA HIS A 57 -8.77 -18.14 -21.69
C HIS A 57 -8.90 -16.89 -20.80
N LYS A 58 -9.62 -16.96 -19.67
CA LYS A 58 -9.73 -15.85 -18.71
C LYS A 58 -8.37 -15.46 -18.14
N SER A 59 -7.57 -16.45 -17.74
CA SER A 59 -6.23 -16.21 -17.21
C SER A 59 -5.26 -15.66 -18.27
N ALA A 60 -5.31 -16.21 -19.50
CA ALA A 60 -4.46 -15.75 -20.60
C ALA A 60 -4.77 -14.31 -21.01
N ALA A 61 -6.06 -13.96 -21.13
CA ALA A 61 -6.49 -12.59 -21.47
C ALA A 61 -6.05 -11.56 -20.42
N LEU A 62 -6.12 -11.90 -19.12
CA LEU A 62 -5.63 -11.00 -18.05
C LEU A 62 -4.13 -10.75 -18.17
N VAL A 63 -3.35 -11.79 -18.44
CA VAL A 63 -1.88 -11.67 -18.60
C VAL A 63 -1.55 -10.85 -19.85
N GLU A 64 -2.24 -11.07 -20.96
CA GLU A 64 -2.02 -10.34 -22.21
C GLU A 64 -2.36 -8.84 -22.05
N LEU A 65 -3.47 -8.52 -21.38
CA LEU A 65 -3.83 -7.15 -21.05
C LEU A 65 -2.81 -6.50 -20.12
N TYR A 66 -2.31 -7.22 -19.13
CA TYR A 66 -1.25 -6.72 -18.26
C TYR A 66 0.04 -6.45 -19.04
N ASP A 67 0.49 -7.40 -19.87
CA ASP A 67 1.70 -7.24 -20.67
C ASP A 67 1.58 -6.06 -21.67
N SER A 68 0.40 -5.82 -22.24
CA SER A 68 0.14 -4.67 -23.11
C SER A 68 0.19 -3.33 -22.37
N GLN A 69 -0.28 -3.28 -21.12
CA GLN A 69 -0.18 -2.11 -20.27
C GLN A 69 1.27 -1.77 -19.92
N VAL A 70 2.08 -2.80 -19.64
CA VAL A 70 3.49 -2.67 -19.28
C VAL A 70 4.36 -2.32 -20.46
N ALA A 71 4.06 -2.83 -21.66
CA ALA A 71 4.82 -2.56 -22.88
C ALA A 71 4.72 -1.11 -23.38
N GLY A 72 3.79 -0.32 -22.80
CA GLY A 72 3.65 1.10 -23.18
C GLY A 72 3.13 1.33 -24.60
N ASP A 73 2.59 0.30 -25.24
CA ASP A 73 1.95 0.40 -26.56
C ASP A 73 0.67 1.24 -26.41
N SER A 74 0.88 2.51 -26.68
CA SER A 74 -0.04 3.63 -26.38
C SER A 74 -1.31 3.63 -27.23
N ASP A 75 -1.46 2.72 -28.15
CA ASP A 75 -2.56 2.65 -29.11
C ASP A 75 -3.53 1.49 -28.89
N SER A 76 -3.37 0.74 -27.81
CA SER A 76 -4.29 -0.36 -27.56
C SER A 76 -5.65 0.14 -27.06
N ALA A 77 -6.69 -0.58 -27.46
CA ALA A 77 -8.10 -0.32 -27.15
C ALA A 77 -8.41 -0.07 -25.67
N PHE A 78 -7.49 -0.42 -24.76
CA PHE A 78 -7.60 -0.23 -23.33
C PHE A 78 -7.40 1.24 -22.88
N LYS A 79 -6.62 2.06 -23.59
CA LYS A 79 -6.61 3.52 -23.36
C LYS A 79 -7.95 4.16 -23.72
N GLN A 80 -8.66 3.60 -24.71
CA GLN A 80 -10.03 4.01 -25.03
C GLN A 80 -11.03 3.55 -23.97
N LEU A 81 -10.81 2.39 -23.32
CA LEU A 81 -11.68 1.86 -22.25
C LEU A 81 -11.50 2.56 -20.92
N LEU A 82 -10.28 3.04 -20.59
CA LEU A 82 -10.02 3.80 -19.36
C LEU A 82 -10.50 5.25 -19.43
N GLY A 83 -11.20 5.65 -20.52
CA GLY A 83 -11.85 6.94 -20.71
C GLY A 83 -11.05 8.08 -20.12
N GLU A 84 -10.49 8.95 -20.95
CA GLU A 84 -9.89 10.25 -20.65
C GLU A 84 -10.06 10.76 -19.21
N SER A 85 -9.40 10.15 -18.22
CA SER A 85 -9.14 10.77 -16.95
C SER A 85 -7.85 11.56 -17.11
N LYS A 86 -7.98 12.77 -17.61
CA LYS A 86 -6.95 13.81 -17.50
C LYS A 86 -6.58 13.93 -16.03
N GLY A 87 -5.37 13.48 -15.67
CA GLY A 87 -4.69 13.95 -14.49
C GLY A 87 -4.46 12.98 -13.34
N SER A 88 -3.92 11.80 -13.61
CA SER A 88 -3.13 11.13 -12.58
C SER A 88 -1.69 11.01 -13.08
N ARG A 89 -0.84 11.88 -12.55
CA ARG A 89 0.61 11.82 -12.72
C ARG A 89 1.14 10.64 -11.90
N TYR A 90 0.90 9.43 -12.37
CA TYR A 90 1.68 8.24 -12.02
C TYR A 90 2.62 7.96 -13.20
N GLY A 91 3.29 9.01 -13.63
CA GLY A 91 4.38 8.95 -14.60
C GLY A 91 5.69 9.10 -13.84
N ASP A 92 6.64 8.38 -14.32
CA ASP A 92 8.08 8.40 -14.13
C ASP A 92 8.60 7.46 -13.04
N SER A 93 9.17 6.36 -13.54
CA SER A 93 10.06 5.39 -12.87
C SER A 93 9.45 4.13 -12.24
N MET A 94 8.24 3.75 -12.52
CA MET A 94 7.84 2.36 -12.23
C MET A 94 8.29 1.44 -13.37
N SER A 95 9.40 0.75 -13.17
CA SER A 95 9.76 -0.42 -13.97
C SER A 95 8.74 -1.52 -13.66
N TYR A 96 7.77 -1.71 -14.54
CA TYR A 96 6.78 -2.77 -14.38
C TYR A 96 7.45 -4.11 -14.72
N PRO A 97 7.47 -5.06 -13.79
CA PRO A 97 8.10 -6.35 -14.04
C PRO A 97 7.27 -7.16 -15.04
N LYS A 98 7.95 -7.91 -15.90
CA LYS A 98 7.29 -8.93 -16.72
C LYS A 98 6.63 -9.96 -15.80
N VAL A 99 5.47 -10.48 -16.23
CA VAL A 99 4.73 -11.47 -15.43
C VAL A 99 5.61 -12.69 -15.17
N SER A 100 6.02 -12.87 -13.91
CA SER A 100 6.81 -14.03 -13.50
C SER A 100 6.00 -15.32 -13.58
N PRO A 101 6.64 -16.50 -13.68
CA PRO A 101 5.93 -17.79 -13.66
C PRO A 101 5.04 -17.96 -12.42
N ALA A 102 5.46 -17.46 -11.27
CA ALA A 102 4.69 -17.50 -10.03
C ALA A 102 3.39 -16.67 -10.11
N LEU A 103 3.47 -15.47 -10.69
CA LEU A 103 2.29 -14.64 -10.94
C LEU A 103 1.31 -15.30 -11.90
N LYS A 104 1.82 -15.94 -12.98
CA LYS A 104 0.98 -16.71 -13.92
C LYS A 104 0.26 -17.87 -13.21
N ASN A 105 0.96 -18.60 -12.37
CA ASN A 105 0.37 -19.68 -11.59
C ASN A 105 -0.70 -19.17 -10.61
N PHE A 106 -0.45 -18.04 -9.96
CA PHE A 106 -1.40 -17.41 -9.06
C PHE A 106 -2.70 -17.03 -9.78
N ILE A 107 -2.59 -16.36 -10.96
CA ILE A 107 -3.74 -16.01 -11.80
C ILE A 107 -4.49 -17.26 -12.25
N LYS A 108 -3.75 -18.28 -12.71
CA LYS A 108 -4.34 -19.55 -13.16
C LYS A 108 -5.14 -20.20 -12.03
N GLN A 109 -4.61 -20.21 -10.82
CA GLN A 109 -5.31 -20.75 -9.64
C GLN A 109 -6.58 -19.97 -9.32
N LEU A 110 -6.54 -18.63 -9.35
CA LEU A 110 -7.73 -17.80 -9.17
C LEU A 110 -8.77 -18.03 -10.27
N SER A 111 -8.32 -18.17 -11.52
CA SER A 111 -9.20 -18.44 -12.66
C SER A 111 -9.91 -19.79 -12.56
N GLN A 112 -9.20 -20.84 -12.15
CA GLN A 112 -9.76 -22.18 -11.96
C GLN A 112 -10.83 -22.23 -10.86
N GLN A 113 -10.72 -21.35 -9.87
CA GLN A 113 -11.68 -21.22 -8.78
C GLN A 113 -12.79 -20.18 -9.07
N GLU A 114 -12.81 -19.63 -10.28
CA GLU A 114 -13.74 -18.54 -10.68
C GLU A 114 -13.67 -17.31 -9.77
N ARG A 115 -12.45 -16.99 -9.25
CA ARG A 115 -12.21 -15.95 -8.25
C ARG A 115 -11.36 -14.78 -8.75
N LEU A 116 -11.24 -14.61 -10.08
CA LEU A 116 -10.53 -13.46 -10.65
C LEU A 116 -11.17 -12.12 -10.26
N ALA A 117 -12.48 -12.09 -10.08
CA ALA A 117 -13.21 -10.91 -9.63
C ALA A 117 -12.80 -10.43 -8.22
N LEU A 118 -12.09 -11.27 -7.44
CA LEU A 118 -11.58 -10.88 -6.11
C LEU A 118 -10.25 -10.12 -6.16
N LEU A 119 -9.62 -9.97 -7.31
CA LEU A 119 -8.30 -9.32 -7.41
C LEU A 119 -8.23 -7.91 -6.80
N PRO A 120 -9.23 -7.02 -6.95
CA PRO A 120 -9.22 -5.73 -6.25
C PRO A 120 -9.16 -5.87 -4.74
N GLU A 121 -9.95 -6.78 -4.15
CA GLU A 121 -9.97 -7.05 -2.72
C GLU A 121 -8.67 -7.74 -2.25
N VAL A 122 -8.11 -8.62 -3.08
CA VAL A 122 -6.80 -9.25 -2.82
C VAL A 122 -5.71 -8.18 -2.74
N TYR A 123 -5.73 -7.19 -3.62
CA TYR A 123 -4.78 -6.07 -3.59
C TYR A 123 -4.88 -5.26 -2.29
N GLU A 124 -6.10 -4.91 -1.84
CA GLU A 124 -6.28 -4.15 -0.60
C GLU A 124 -5.78 -4.94 0.63
N HIS A 125 -6.09 -6.22 0.72
CA HIS A 125 -5.58 -7.08 1.79
C HIS A 125 -4.06 -7.28 1.70
N TYR A 126 -3.50 -7.38 0.49
CA TYR A 126 -2.06 -7.47 0.29
C TYR A 126 -1.34 -6.22 0.83
N ARG A 127 -1.85 -5.03 0.50
CA ARG A 127 -1.33 -3.76 1.04
C ARG A 127 -1.37 -3.74 2.57
N HIS A 128 -2.46 -4.22 3.16
CA HIS A 128 -2.59 -4.31 4.61
C HIS A 128 -1.53 -5.24 5.22
N HIS A 129 -1.31 -6.41 4.64
CA HIS A 129 -0.25 -7.33 5.08
C HIS A 129 1.14 -6.71 4.92
N LYS A 130 1.40 -6.01 3.81
CA LYS A 130 2.64 -5.27 3.59
C LYS A 130 2.87 -4.21 4.68
N ALA A 131 1.87 -3.40 4.98
CA ALA A 131 1.96 -2.37 6.01
C ALA A 131 2.27 -2.96 7.40
N ILE A 132 1.61 -4.06 7.76
CA ILE A 132 1.88 -4.77 9.02
C ILE A 132 3.29 -5.36 9.04
N SER A 133 3.73 -5.98 7.95
CA SER A 133 5.06 -6.62 7.86
C SER A 133 6.19 -5.61 7.88
N LEU A 134 6.01 -4.49 7.18
CA LEU A 134 6.97 -3.39 7.22
C LEU A 134 6.96 -2.66 8.57
N LYS A 135 6.04 -3.04 9.49
CA LYS A 135 5.84 -2.34 10.76
C LYS A 135 5.86 -0.82 10.54
N GLN A 136 5.15 -0.35 9.51
CA GLN A 136 5.00 1.08 9.29
C GLN A 136 4.15 1.67 10.39
N LEU A 137 4.73 2.61 11.14
CA LEU A 137 4.06 3.34 12.21
C LEU A 137 4.00 4.82 11.82
N ASP A 138 2.81 5.39 11.92
CA ASP A 138 2.64 6.83 11.78
C ASP A 138 3.05 7.53 13.07
N ALA A 139 3.99 8.47 12.96
CA ALA A 139 4.44 9.32 14.05
C ALA A 139 3.95 10.74 13.81
N TYR A 140 3.08 11.22 14.67
CA TYR A 140 2.63 12.62 14.67
C TYR A 140 3.58 13.42 15.55
N VAL A 141 4.37 14.28 14.92
CA VAL A 141 5.34 15.14 15.59
C VAL A 141 4.79 16.57 15.62
N THR A 142 4.45 17.04 16.80
CA THR A 142 4.03 18.44 17.03
C THR A 142 5.22 19.20 17.61
N SER A 143 5.72 20.22 16.93
CA SER A 143 6.87 21.00 17.31
C SER A 143 6.52 22.48 17.47
N ALA A 144 7.28 23.21 18.29
CA ALA A 144 7.09 24.66 18.47
C ALA A 144 7.44 25.46 17.20
N TYR A 145 8.35 24.95 16.38
CA TYR A 145 8.81 25.55 15.12
C TYR A 145 8.90 24.50 14.02
N PRO A 146 8.85 24.88 12.74
CA PRO A 146 9.03 23.94 11.63
C PRO A 146 10.35 23.17 11.76
N LEU A 147 10.31 21.86 11.58
CA LEU A 147 11.49 21.00 11.63
C LEU A 147 12.34 21.20 10.38
N SER A 148 13.65 21.24 10.53
CA SER A 148 14.55 21.12 9.38
C SER A 148 14.60 19.67 8.87
N ASP A 149 14.99 19.49 7.59
CA ASP A 149 15.10 18.14 7.00
C ASP A 149 16.04 17.24 7.79
N THR A 150 17.15 17.80 8.29
CA THR A 150 18.13 17.09 9.14
C THR A 150 17.52 16.63 10.48
N GLN A 151 16.69 17.47 11.10
CA GLN A 151 15.99 17.14 12.34
C GLN A 151 14.94 16.05 12.11
N ARG A 152 14.17 16.15 11.01
CA ARG A 152 13.19 15.15 10.61
C ARG A 152 13.87 13.79 10.44
N GLU A 153 14.95 13.70 9.67
CA GLU A 153 15.72 12.46 9.49
C GLU A 153 16.25 11.89 10.81
N THR A 154 16.76 12.74 11.70
CA THR A 154 17.29 12.31 12.98
C THR A 154 16.19 11.71 13.86
N ILE A 155 15.02 12.37 13.94
CA ILE A 155 13.85 11.87 14.67
C ILE A 155 13.38 10.55 14.05
N GLN A 156 13.27 10.48 12.72
CA GLN A 156 12.86 9.28 12.02
C GLN A 156 13.79 8.09 12.29
N LYS A 157 15.10 8.29 12.21
CA LYS A 157 16.10 7.26 12.50
C LYS A 157 16.04 6.79 13.95
N SER A 158 15.90 7.74 14.90
CA SER A 158 15.82 7.41 16.31
C SER A 158 14.55 6.63 16.65
N LEU A 159 13.41 7.03 16.10
CA LEU A 159 12.14 6.33 16.27
C LEU A 159 12.17 4.96 15.61
N ALA A 160 12.69 4.85 14.38
CA ALA A 160 12.82 3.59 13.67
C ALA A 160 13.71 2.58 14.45
N ALA A 161 14.82 3.04 15.02
CA ALA A 161 15.68 2.20 15.85
C ALA A 161 15.01 1.77 17.16
N SER A 162 14.30 2.70 17.83
CA SER A 162 13.62 2.42 19.11
C SER A 162 12.41 1.48 18.96
N LEU A 163 11.68 1.61 17.86
CA LEU A 163 10.44 0.86 17.60
C LEU A 163 10.67 -0.38 16.73
N ASN A 164 11.88 -0.54 16.19
CA ASN A 164 12.22 -1.57 15.19
C ASN A 164 11.18 -1.63 14.06
N ALA A 165 10.82 -0.44 13.53
CA ALA A 165 9.76 -0.23 12.56
C ALA A 165 10.12 0.90 11.59
N SER A 166 9.55 0.88 10.40
CA SER A 166 9.59 2.04 9.51
C SER A 166 8.61 3.09 10.01
N VAL A 167 9.07 4.35 10.14
CA VAL A 167 8.26 5.43 10.71
C VAL A 167 7.99 6.48 9.64
N VAL A 168 6.71 6.81 9.43
CA VAL A 168 6.27 7.95 8.62
C VAL A 168 5.96 9.12 9.55
N ILE A 169 6.65 10.24 9.34
CA ILE A 169 6.47 11.43 10.18
C ILE A 169 5.41 12.34 9.56
N HIS A 170 4.37 12.63 10.36
CA HIS A 170 3.37 13.68 10.09
C HIS A 170 3.69 14.87 11.00
N GLU A 171 4.09 15.98 10.40
CA GLU A 171 4.51 17.17 11.12
C GLU A 171 3.34 18.14 11.34
N SER A 172 3.24 18.69 12.53
CA SER A 172 2.38 19.81 12.85
C SER A 172 3.14 20.83 13.70
N VAL A 173 2.81 22.12 13.55
CA VAL A 173 3.44 23.19 14.30
C VAL A 173 2.47 23.78 15.30
N ASP A 174 2.86 23.81 16.59
CA ASP A 174 2.10 24.43 17.68
C ASP A 174 3.01 25.29 18.54
N ALA A 175 2.91 26.61 18.35
CA ALA A 175 3.69 27.58 19.09
C ALA A 175 3.39 27.58 20.62
N SER A 176 2.31 26.97 21.08
CA SER A 176 1.97 26.86 22.51
C SER A 176 2.92 25.98 23.31
N LEU A 177 3.74 25.16 22.64
CA LEU A 177 4.75 24.28 23.26
C LEU A 177 5.97 25.07 23.77
N LEU A 178 6.12 26.35 23.39
CA LEU A 178 7.23 27.26 23.68
C LEU A 178 8.56 26.82 23.07
N ALA A 179 8.97 25.55 23.24
CA ALA A 179 10.10 24.90 22.59
C ALA A 179 10.01 23.37 22.76
N GLY A 180 10.77 22.62 21.93
CA GLY A 180 10.75 21.16 21.91
C GLY A 180 9.66 20.58 21.02
N ALA A 181 9.38 19.29 21.19
CA ALA A 181 8.39 18.59 20.42
C ALA A 181 7.65 17.52 21.24
N THR A 182 6.42 17.24 20.85
CA THR A 182 5.63 16.11 21.32
C THR A 182 5.49 15.11 20.19
N ILE A 183 5.81 13.85 20.44
CA ILE A 183 5.77 12.77 19.45
C ILE A 183 4.71 11.76 19.89
N LYS A 184 3.70 11.54 19.05
CA LYS A 184 2.69 10.52 19.25
C LYS A 184 2.85 9.41 18.21
N VAL A 185 3.05 8.17 18.68
CA VAL A 185 3.14 6.98 17.82
C VAL A 185 2.17 5.93 18.33
N GLY A 186 1.08 5.73 17.60
CA GLY A 186 -0.02 4.89 18.07
C GLY A 186 -0.53 5.36 19.44
N ASP A 187 -0.46 4.49 20.45
CA ASP A 187 -0.91 4.80 21.83
C ASP A 187 0.19 5.41 22.70
N LYS A 188 1.44 5.47 22.20
CA LYS A 188 2.56 6.06 22.95
C LYS A 188 2.70 7.54 22.64
N VAL A 189 2.83 8.34 23.71
CA VAL A 189 3.11 9.78 23.62
C VAL A 189 4.44 10.05 24.33
N ILE A 190 5.38 10.66 23.63
CA ILE A 190 6.65 11.13 24.15
C ILE A 190 6.60 12.65 24.14
N ASP A 191 6.57 13.28 25.31
CA ASP A 191 6.54 14.73 25.45
C ASP A 191 7.89 15.24 25.96
N ASP A 192 8.64 15.88 25.06
CA ASP A 192 9.91 16.56 25.35
C ASP A 192 9.77 18.09 25.19
N SER A 193 8.54 18.60 25.32
CA SER A 193 8.28 20.04 25.25
C SER A 193 8.71 20.74 26.53
N MET A 194 9.10 22.01 26.43
CA MET A 194 9.39 22.86 27.58
C MET A 194 8.16 23.04 28.47
N ARG A 195 6.98 23.10 27.86
CA ARG A 195 5.70 23.16 28.59
C ARG A 195 5.48 21.95 29.48
N GLY A 196 5.72 20.74 28.95
CA GLY A 196 5.62 19.50 29.71
C GLY A 196 6.61 19.44 30.89
N LYS A 197 7.87 19.83 30.63
CA LYS A 197 8.90 19.90 31.69
C LYS A 197 8.55 20.89 32.80
N LEU A 198 8.06 22.08 32.46
CA LEU A 198 7.60 23.07 33.43
C LEU A 198 6.41 22.58 34.29
N GLN A 199 5.49 21.87 33.66
CA GLN A 199 4.34 21.29 34.34
C GLN A 199 4.79 20.19 35.34
N GLN A 200 5.74 19.34 34.98
CA GLN A 200 6.32 18.33 35.85
C GLN A 200 7.04 18.97 37.05
N LEU A 201 7.87 20.01 36.81
CA LEU A 201 8.53 20.78 37.88
C LEU A 201 7.55 21.40 38.81
N LYS A 202 6.47 22.05 38.31
CA LYS A 202 5.42 22.60 39.12
C LYS A 202 4.80 21.58 40.05
N THR A 203 4.49 20.40 39.53
CA THR A 203 3.89 19.30 40.31
C THR A 203 4.83 18.81 41.42
N GLN A 204 6.16 18.72 41.13
CA GLN A 204 7.17 18.31 42.11
C GLN A 204 7.39 19.36 43.22
N LEU A 205 7.20 20.65 42.92
CA LEU A 205 7.35 21.72 43.89
C LEU A 205 6.09 21.95 44.74
N THR A 206 4.94 21.41 44.32
CA THR A 206 3.66 21.59 45.02
C THR A 206 3.19 20.28 45.70
N ALA A 207 3.93 19.20 45.60
CA ALA A 207 3.74 17.93 46.31
C ALA A 207 4.60 17.92 47.59
#